data_f6bd445caa464206db4ea98511404439
#
_entry.id   f6bd445caa464206db4ea98511404439
#
_cell.length_a   1.000
_cell.length_b   1.000
_cell.length_c   1.000
_cell.angle_alpha   90.00
_cell.angle_beta   90.00
_cell.angle_gamma   90.00
#
_symmetry.space_group_name_H-M   'P 1'
#
loop_
_entity.id
_entity.type
_entity.pdbx_description
1 polymer ?
#
loop_
_entity_poly.entity_id
_entity_poly.type
_entity_poly.pdbx_seq_one_letter_code
_entity_poly.pdbx_strand_id
1 'polypeptide(L)'
;MDDIYIIHHDKAFLQNLLTEINQISNHLKLTINPKKTHIIPINKPFIFLKSIYTIKDSGKVLYTQTQKGLKREKQRLYKLKSRYNQGLIPLSDIQNAFKSWCGNVYKNYPHTSYFRLKYIIGLYNQLFGDL
;
A
#
# COMPACT_ATOMS: atom_id res chain seq x y z
N MET A 1 14.82 8.72 -0.07
CA MET A 1 13.64 8.30 -0.86
C MET A 1 14.13 8.10 -2.27
N ASP A 2 14.00 6.90 -2.79
CA ASP A 2 14.64 6.35 -3.99
C ASP A 2 13.63 5.91 -5.07
N ASP A 3 12.33 6.16 -4.83
CA ASP A 3 11.29 5.90 -5.81
C ASP A 3 11.15 7.09 -6.77
N ILE A 4 11.25 6.84 -8.08
CA ILE A 4 11.09 7.82 -9.17
C ILE A 4 9.79 7.54 -9.90
N TYR A 5 9.04 8.58 -10.22
CA TYR A 5 7.80 8.50 -10.99
C TYR A 5 7.81 9.58 -12.07
N ILE A 6 7.60 9.18 -13.31
CA ILE A 6 7.63 10.06 -14.50
C ILE A 6 6.40 9.78 -15.34
N ILE A 7 5.72 10.83 -15.80
CA ILE A 7 4.57 10.75 -16.70
C ILE A 7 4.94 11.43 -18.03
N HIS A 8 4.67 10.75 -19.12
CA HIS A 8 4.79 11.31 -20.46
C HIS A 8 3.79 10.64 -21.41
N HIS A 9 3.31 11.36 -22.41
CA HIS A 9 2.36 10.81 -23.38
C HIS A 9 3.03 9.90 -24.41
N ASP A 10 4.30 10.12 -24.70
CA ASP A 10 5.08 9.31 -25.65
C ASP A 10 5.81 8.18 -24.92
N LYS A 11 5.47 6.95 -25.30
CA LYS A 11 6.09 5.74 -24.76
C LYS A 11 7.55 5.59 -25.20
N ALA A 12 7.90 5.99 -26.44
CA ALA A 12 9.25 5.88 -26.94
C ALA A 12 10.20 6.82 -26.16
N PHE A 13 9.72 8.02 -25.84
CA PHE A 13 10.43 8.94 -24.97
C PHE A 13 10.72 8.31 -23.60
N LEU A 14 9.72 7.67 -22.97
CA LEU A 14 9.90 7.01 -21.67
C LEU A 14 10.89 5.85 -21.74
N GLN A 15 10.93 5.10 -22.86
CA GLN A 15 11.88 4.01 -23.07
C GLN A 15 13.32 4.54 -23.18
N ASN A 16 13.53 5.60 -23.95
CA ASN A 16 14.83 6.24 -24.09
C ASN A 16 15.31 6.82 -22.74
N LEU A 17 14.43 7.52 -22.04
CA LEU A 17 14.72 8.07 -20.72
C LEU A 17 15.10 6.98 -19.71
N LEU A 18 14.41 5.85 -19.72
CA LEU A 18 14.76 4.72 -18.85
C LEU A 18 16.16 4.18 -19.17
N THR A 19 16.54 4.15 -20.44
CA THR A 19 17.89 3.75 -20.85
C THR A 19 18.94 4.73 -20.33
N GLU A 20 18.70 6.04 -20.45
CA GLU A 20 19.59 7.06 -19.91
C GLU A 20 19.71 7.00 -18.38
N ILE A 21 18.59 6.83 -17.68
CA ILE A 21 18.59 6.65 -16.22
C ILE A 21 19.42 5.44 -15.81
N ASN A 22 19.30 4.31 -16.53
CA ASN A 22 20.14 3.13 -16.27
C ASN A 22 21.63 3.40 -16.50
N GLN A 23 22.00 4.13 -17.56
CA GLN A 23 23.40 4.49 -17.83
C GLN A 23 23.97 5.39 -16.73
N ILE A 24 23.24 6.43 -16.32
CA ILE A 24 23.64 7.32 -15.24
C ILE A 24 23.76 6.55 -13.91
N SER A 25 22.78 5.70 -13.61
CA SER A 25 22.81 4.89 -12.38
C SER A 25 24.03 3.96 -12.34
N ASN A 26 24.34 3.29 -13.46
CA ASN A 26 25.51 2.43 -13.57
C ASN A 26 26.82 3.22 -13.39
N HIS A 27 26.91 4.43 -13.96
CA HIS A 27 28.06 5.31 -13.74
C HIS A 27 28.24 5.67 -12.27
N LEU A 28 27.13 5.88 -11.56
CA LEU A 28 27.10 6.14 -10.11
C LEU A 28 27.22 4.85 -9.26
N LYS A 29 27.45 3.69 -9.87
CA LYS A 29 27.50 2.37 -9.21
C LYS A 29 26.20 2.02 -8.47
N LEU A 30 25.06 2.55 -8.94
CA LEU A 30 23.74 2.24 -8.44
C LEU A 30 23.05 1.22 -9.35
N THR A 31 22.29 0.29 -8.78
CA THR A 31 21.54 -0.71 -9.54
C THR A 31 20.04 -0.43 -9.45
N ILE A 32 19.41 -0.19 -10.59
CA ILE A 32 17.96 -0.08 -10.68
C ILE A 32 17.36 -1.49 -10.61
N ASN A 33 16.32 -1.68 -9.79
CA ASN A 33 15.67 -2.96 -9.66
C ASN A 33 14.70 -3.21 -10.85
N PRO A 34 15.03 -4.10 -11.80
CA PRO A 34 14.21 -4.31 -12.99
C PRO A 34 12.82 -4.89 -12.69
N LYS A 35 12.66 -5.60 -11.55
CA LYS A 35 11.37 -6.16 -11.13
C LYS A 35 10.40 -5.11 -10.58
N LYS A 36 10.90 -3.90 -10.29
CA LYS A 36 10.09 -2.79 -9.76
C LYS A 36 9.97 -1.62 -10.73
N THR A 37 10.71 -1.64 -11.84
CA THR A 37 10.75 -0.57 -12.82
C THR A 37 9.87 -0.94 -14.01
N HIS A 38 8.80 -0.20 -14.21
CA HIS A 38 7.79 -0.51 -15.24
C HIS A 38 7.32 0.75 -15.96
N ILE A 39 7.16 0.66 -17.28
CA ILE A 39 6.42 1.63 -18.08
C ILE A 39 4.99 1.11 -18.20
N ILE A 40 4.02 1.81 -17.64
CA ILE A 40 2.63 1.36 -17.51
C ILE A 40 1.71 2.37 -18.18
N PRO A 41 0.75 1.93 -19.03
CA PRO A 41 -0.28 2.82 -19.54
C PRO A 41 -1.10 3.44 -18.41
N ILE A 42 -1.39 4.75 -18.49
CA ILE A 42 -2.06 5.51 -17.43
C ILE A 42 -3.46 4.98 -17.07
N ASN A 43 -4.13 4.32 -18.01
CA ASN A 43 -5.45 3.69 -17.82
C ASN A 43 -5.38 2.31 -17.13
N LYS A 44 -4.20 1.79 -16.84
CA LYS A 44 -4.02 0.55 -16.07
C LYS A 44 -3.73 0.86 -14.60
N PRO A 45 -4.27 0.07 -13.66
CA PRO A 45 -3.91 0.20 -12.26
C PRO A 45 -2.41 -0.03 -12.05
N PHE A 46 -1.79 0.80 -11.21
CA PHE A 46 -0.39 0.64 -10.86
C PHE A 46 -0.16 0.82 -9.37
N ILE A 47 0.92 0.24 -8.86
CA ILE A 47 1.30 0.34 -7.44
C ILE A 47 2.42 1.36 -7.30
N PHE A 48 2.20 2.37 -6.48
CA PHE A 48 3.21 3.34 -6.09
C PHE A 48 3.09 3.66 -4.60
N LEU A 49 4.19 3.73 -3.87
CA LEU A 49 4.24 4.00 -2.42
C LEU A 49 3.23 3.18 -1.61
N LYS A 50 3.12 1.88 -1.89
CA LYS A 50 2.23 0.91 -1.22
C LYS A 50 0.72 1.12 -1.46
N SER A 51 0.35 2.02 -2.36
CA SER A 51 -1.03 2.28 -2.79
C SER A 51 -1.25 1.79 -4.22
N ILE A 52 -2.46 1.33 -4.52
CA ILE A 52 -2.89 1.05 -5.89
C ILE A 52 -3.60 2.30 -6.41
N TYR A 53 -3.11 2.85 -7.49
CA TYR A 53 -3.71 3.97 -8.21
C TYR A 53 -4.45 3.46 -9.44
N THR A 54 -5.63 4.00 -9.67
CA THR A 54 -6.43 3.78 -10.87
C THR A 54 -6.97 5.13 -11.34
N ILE A 55 -6.66 5.50 -12.56
CA ILE A 55 -7.14 6.73 -13.17
C ILE A 55 -8.32 6.37 -14.08
N LYS A 56 -9.47 6.97 -13.86
CA LYS A 56 -10.67 6.79 -14.67
C LYS A 56 -10.63 7.70 -15.90
N ASP A 57 -11.40 7.37 -16.92
CA ASP A 57 -11.50 8.19 -18.15
C ASP A 57 -11.97 9.63 -17.86
N SER A 58 -12.72 9.82 -16.77
CA SER A 58 -13.12 11.15 -16.27
C SER A 58 -11.98 11.94 -15.61
N GLY A 59 -10.74 11.43 -15.57
CA GLY A 59 -9.61 12.01 -14.86
C GLY A 59 -9.64 11.77 -13.34
N LYS A 60 -10.70 11.16 -12.79
CA LYS A 60 -10.78 10.86 -11.36
C LYS A 60 -9.73 9.83 -10.95
N VAL A 61 -8.90 10.16 -9.97
CA VAL A 61 -7.92 9.25 -9.39
C VAL A 61 -8.54 8.51 -8.21
N LEU A 62 -8.52 7.19 -8.28
CA LEU A 62 -8.87 6.30 -7.18
C LEU A 62 -7.61 5.71 -6.60
N TYR A 63 -7.49 5.68 -5.27
CA TYR A 63 -6.39 5.00 -4.59
C TYR A 63 -6.92 4.11 -3.47
N THR A 64 -6.39 2.89 -3.45
CA THR A 64 -6.82 1.84 -2.55
C THR A 64 -5.62 1.17 -1.89
N GLN A 65 -5.85 0.56 -0.73
CA GLN A 65 -4.83 -0.20 -0.04
C GLN A 65 -4.51 -1.51 -0.80
N THR A 66 -3.23 -1.88 -0.85
CA THR A 66 -2.81 -3.15 -1.46
C THR A 66 -3.29 -4.34 -0.64
N GLN A 67 -3.48 -5.49 -1.29
CA GLN A 67 -3.77 -6.77 -0.61
C GLN A 67 -2.69 -7.12 0.42
N LYS A 68 -1.43 -6.80 0.12
CA LYS A 68 -0.31 -7.01 1.04
C LYS A 68 -0.46 -6.18 2.32
N GLY A 69 -1.00 -4.95 2.22
CA GLY A 69 -1.30 -4.10 3.38
C GLY A 69 -2.34 -4.72 4.29
N LEU A 70 -3.46 -5.19 3.73
CA LEU A 70 -4.53 -5.87 4.48
C LEU A 70 -4.04 -7.19 5.11
N LYS A 71 -3.26 -7.99 4.36
CA LYS A 71 -2.68 -9.23 4.88
C LYS A 71 -1.73 -8.97 6.06
N ARG A 72 -0.94 -7.90 6.01
CA ARG A 72 -0.07 -7.49 7.13
C ARG A 72 -0.89 -7.14 8.37
N GLU A 73 -1.97 -6.40 8.21
CA GLU A 73 -2.83 -6.05 9.35
C GLU A 73 -3.47 -7.29 9.97
N LYS A 74 -4.00 -8.21 9.16
CA LYS A 74 -4.48 -9.51 9.65
C LYS A 74 -3.41 -10.23 10.48
N GLN A 75 -2.19 -10.33 9.98
CA GLN A 75 -1.08 -10.96 10.70
C GLN A 75 -0.72 -10.21 11.99
N ARG A 76 -0.81 -8.86 11.97
CA ARG A 76 -0.57 -8.03 13.16
C ARG A 76 -1.60 -8.34 14.25
N LEU A 77 -2.88 -8.44 13.90
CA LEU A 77 -3.95 -8.77 14.86
C LEU A 77 -3.71 -10.12 15.55
N TYR A 78 -3.33 -11.15 14.82
CA TYR A 78 -3.00 -12.45 15.44
C TYR A 78 -1.78 -12.38 16.38
N LYS A 79 -0.73 -11.63 16.00
CA LYS A 79 0.42 -11.40 16.88
C LYS A 79 0.03 -10.64 18.14
N LEU A 80 -0.82 -9.62 18.03
CA LEU A 80 -1.33 -8.86 19.18
C LEU A 80 -2.16 -9.77 20.09
N LYS A 81 -3.01 -10.67 19.53
CA LYS A 81 -3.77 -11.64 20.32
C LYS A 81 -2.87 -12.58 21.10
N SER A 82 -1.81 -13.09 20.46
CA SER A 82 -0.83 -13.94 21.16
C SER A 82 -0.17 -13.22 22.34
N ARG A 83 0.26 -11.96 22.12
CA ARG A 83 0.88 -11.13 23.19
C ARG A 83 -0.09 -10.78 24.31
N TYR A 84 -1.35 -10.51 23.97
CA TYR A 84 -2.40 -10.25 24.94
C TYR A 84 -2.66 -11.49 25.83
N ASN A 85 -2.77 -12.67 25.24
CA ASN A 85 -2.94 -13.92 25.97
C ASN A 85 -1.77 -14.25 26.91
N GLN A 86 -0.58 -13.71 26.62
CA GLN A 86 0.63 -13.83 27.44
C GLN A 86 0.72 -12.72 28.52
N GLY A 87 -0.25 -11.82 28.59
CA GLY A 87 -0.23 -10.69 29.54
C GLY A 87 0.81 -9.59 29.21
N LEU A 88 1.41 -9.62 27.99
CA LEU A 88 2.49 -8.71 27.59
C LEU A 88 1.99 -7.35 27.07
N ILE A 89 0.69 -7.22 26.80
CA ILE A 89 0.09 -5.99 26.29
C ILE A 89 -1.36 -5.88 26.77
N PRO A 90 -1.80 -4.73 27.29
CA PRO A 90 -3.18 -4.53 27.72
C PRO A 90 -4.12 -4.36 26.50
N LEU A 91 -5.40 -4.66 26.69
CA LEU A 91 -6.42 -4.53 25.66
C LEU A 91 -6.58 -3.10 25.15
N SER A 92 -6.45 -2.11 26.05
CA SER A 92 -6.51 -0.68 25.70
C SER A 92 -5.52 -0.27 24.62
N ASP A 93 -4.30 -0.79 24.68
CA ASP A 93 -3.25 -0.46 23.69
C ASP A 93 -3.58 -1.09 22.34
N ILE A 94 -4.14 -2.31 22.34
CA ILE A 94 -4.61 -2.97 21.11
C ILE A 94 -5.75 -2.18 20.48
N GLN A 95 -6.72 -1.74 21.28
CA GLN A 95 -7.85 -0.93 20.81
C GLN A 95 -7.37 0.38 20.21
N ASN A 96 -6.49 1.10 20.90
CA ASN A 96 -5.93 2.37 20.40
C ASN A 96 -5.14 2.17 19.09
N ALA A 97 -4.30 1.14 19.03
CA ALA A 97 -3.53 0.82 17.84
C ALA A 97 -4.43 0.43 16.64
N PHE A 98 -5.53 -0.28 16.89
CA PHE A 98 -6.46 -0.66 15.83
C PHE A 98 -7.33 0.51 15.37
N LYS A 99 -7.84 1.35 16.29
CA LYS A 99 -8.55 2.60 15.97
C LYS A 99 -7.69 3.53 15.12
N SER A 100 -6.42 3.68 15.49
CA SER A 100 -5.45 4.46 14.71
C SER A 100 -5.25 3.90 13.31
N TRP A 101 -5.15 2.57 13.16
CA TRP A 101 -5.05 1.93 11.85
C TRP A 101 -6.31 2.16 11.01
N CYS A 102 -7.50 1.99 11.57
CA CYS A 102 -8.77 2.27 10.88
C CYS A 102 -8.82 3.73 10.40
N GLY A 103 -8.52 4.69 11.28
CA GLY A 103 -8.48 6.11 10.92
C GLY A 103 -7.50 6.41 9.80
N ASN A 104 -6.31 5.79 9.82
CA ASN A 104 -5.33 5.91 8.74
C ASN A 104 -5.85 5.35 7.41
N VAL A 105 -6.53 4.19 7.43
CA VAL A 105 -7.10 3.60 6.23
C VAL A 105 -8.23 4.45 5.67
N TYR A 106 -9.14 4.94 6.49
CA TYR A 106 -10.22 5.84 6.05
C TYR A 106 -9.68 7.14 5.44
N LYS A 107 -8.65 7.73 6.06
CA LYS A 107 -8.05 8.98 5.59
C LYS A 107 -7.25 8.80 4.30
N ASN A 108 -6.40 7.77 4.22
CA ASN A 108 -5.44 7.63 3.14
C ASN A 108 -5.89 6.69 2.01
N TYR A 109 -6.94 5.89 2.24
CA TYR A 109 -7.46 4.94 1.24
C TYR A 109 -8.98 4.97 1.15
N PRO A 110 -9.59 6.12 0.85
CA PRO A 110 -11.06 6.28 0.87
C PRO A 110 -11.79 5.38 -0.13
N HIS A 111 -11.08 4.88 -1.14
CA HIS A 111 -11.64 3.97 -2.16
C HIS A 111 -11.35 2.48 -1.87
N THR A 112 -10.78 2.16 -0.70
CA THR A 112 -10.64 0.76 -0.29
C THR A 112 -12.03 0.14 -0.11
N SER A 113 -12.21 -1.06 -0.68
CA SER A 113 -13.51 -1.73 -0.62
C SER A 113 -14.02 -1.86 0.82
N TYR A 114 -15.25 -1.43 1.04
CA TYR A 114 -15.95 -1.56 2.32
C TYR A 114 -15.93 -3.01 2.85
N PHE A 115 -16.13 -4.00 1.97
CA PHE A 115 -16.09 -5.42 2.36
C PHE A 115 -14.74 -5.86 2.92
N ARG A 116 -13.64 -5.33 2.39
CA ARG A 116 -12.29 -5.65 2.87
C ARG A 116 -12.05 -5.09 4.26
N LEU A 117 -12.48 -3.85 4.50
CA LEU A 117 -12.41 -3.22 5.83
C LEU A 117 -13.32 -3.93 6.82
N LYS A 118 -14.58 -4.20 6.44
CA LYS A 118 -15.53 -4.95 7.27
C LYS A 118 -14.97 -6.32 7.68
N TYR A 119 -14.26 -7.01 6.79
CA TYR A 119 -13.60 -8.27 7.10
C TYR A 119 -12.53 -8.11 8.19
N ILE A 120 -11.67 -7.09 8.11
CA ILE A 120 -10.62 -6.86 9.12
C ILE A 120 -11.22 -6.41 10.44
N ILE A 121 -12.24 -5.56 10.43
CA ILE A 121 -12.98 -5.14 11.62
C ILE A 121 -13.68 -6.36 12.27
N GLY A 122 -14.35 -7.21 11.49
CA GLY A 122 -14.96 -8.44 11.99
C GLY A 122 -13.95 -9.40 12.62
N LEU A 123 -12.76 -9.53 12.01
CA LEU A 123 -11.67 -10.31 12.59
C LEU A 123 -11.20 -9.72 13.93
N TYR A 124 -11.09 -8.38 14.02
CA TYR A 124 -10.73 -7.72 15.28
C TYR A 124 -11.78 -8.03 16.36
N ASN A 125 -13.07 -7.87 16.06
CA ASN A 125 -14.15 -8.13 17.01
C ASN A 125 -14.18 -9.60 17.46
N GLN A 126 -13.93 -10.54 16.54
CA GLN A 126 -13.79 -11.96 16.88
C GLN A 126 -12.63 -12.25 17.84
N LEU A 127 -11.53 -11.53 17.71
CA LEU A 127 -10.33 -11.77 18.54
C LEU A 127 -10.38 -11.05 19.89
N PHE A 128 -10.98 -9.88 19.97
CA PHE A 128 -10.85 -8.98 21.13
C PHE A 128 -12.18 -8.46 21.69
N GLY A 129 -13.31 -8.77 21.07
CA GLY A 129 -14.61 -8.17 21.36
C GLY A 129 -14.86 -6.90 20.56
N ASP A 130 -16.04 -6.32 20.72
CA ASP A 130 -16.46 -5.13 19.99
C ASP A 130 -15.55 -3.91 20.27
N LEU A 131 -15.38 -3.07 19.25
CA LEU A 131 -14.43 -1.96 19.23
C LEU A 131 -14.91 -0.76 20.05
#